data_05994abfe1c406a498f615264621178b
#
_entry.id   05994abfe1c406a498f615264621178b
#
_cell.length_a   1.000
_cell.length_b   1.000
_cell.length_c   1.000
_cell.angle_alpha   90.00
_cell.angle_beta   90.00
_cell.angle_gamma   90.00
#
_symmetry.space_group_name_H-M   'P 1'
#
loop_
_entity.id
_entity.type
_entity.pdbx_description
1 polymer ?
#
loop_
_entity_poly.entity_id
_entity_poly.type
_entity_poly.pdbx_seq_one_letter_code
_entity_poly.pdbx_strand_id
1 'polypeptide(L)'
;MREPLSETEIIAAFLHFKWHRCLEDACFSAFLHGMLEKTFSDGILNGMLQELIVKKYPFLFYLASLLLFGSNGIVASFVKLPSTEIVFWRTGLGALLLILLLFCIKYNCVFRKEYKQLPFIIISGIAMGGSWMFLYEAYRQIGVSTASLLYYCGPVIIMIISPLLFKERLTIVKIVSFLIVLSGIILLNGTSALAGEFSTGMFYGLASAMLYSVMVIFNKKATRITGLENATIQLFVSFLTVAVFLLFRTDNVWLPPSNSWIALVLLGLINTGVGCWFYFGSIGKLPVQTVAVCGYLEPLSAVILAVLLLGEPMTLCQMIGAVLIVGGAVMGEIRSKQFVPNKNNGDKKPL
;
A
#
# COMPACT_ATOMS: atom_id res chain seq x y z
N MET A 1 15.41 -3.54 30.47
CA MET A 1 14.78 -2.56 29.56
C MET A 1 15.90 -1.96 28.73
N ARG A 2 15.92 -2.17 27.43
CA ARG A 2 16.87 -1.48 26.53
C ARG A 2 16.25 -0.12 26.23
N GLU A 3 17.02 0.94 26.32
CA GLU A 3 16.57 2.27 25.89
C GLU A 3 16.19 2.22 24.40
N PRO A 4 15.15 2.95 23.98
CA PRO A 4 14.79 3.04 22.57
C PRO A 4 15.95 3.67 21.79
N LEU A 5 16.30 3.06 20.68
CA LEU A 5 17.34 3.55 19.77
C LEU A 5 17.07 5.01 19.35
N SER A 6 18.12 5.82 19.28
CA SER A 6 18.01 7.22 18.83
C SER A 6 17.60 7.32 17.35
N GLU A 7 16.96 8.44 16.97
CA GLU A 7 16.52 8.70 15.59
C GLU A 7 17.66 8.49 14.56
N THR A 8 18.87 8.89 14.91
CA THR A 8 20.09 8.72 14.07
C THR A 8 20.52 7.26 13.96
N GLU A 9 20.39 6.46 15.02
CA GLU A 9 20.74 5.04 15.02
C GLU A 9 19.73 4.20 14.25
N ILE A 10 18.45 4.56 14.26
CA ILE A 10 17.41 3.86 13.49
C ILE A 10 17.47 4.26 12.02
N ILE A 11 17.71 5.54 11.69
CA ILE A 11 17.97 5.97 10.31
C ILE A 11 19.27 5.33 9.79
N ALA A 12 20.31 5.27 10.62
CA ALA A 12 21.54 4.56 10.29
C ALA A 12 21.31 3.04 10.19
N ALA A 13 20.48 2.45 11.05
CA ALA A 13 20.11 1.04 10.98
C ALA A 13 19.22 0.74 9.78
N PHE A 14 18.34 1.65 9.39
CA PHE A 14 17.52 1.54 8.16
C PHE A 14 18.40 1.70 6.90
N LEU A 15 19.39 2.58 6.94
CA LEU A 15 20.38 2.75 5.87
C LEU A 15 21.50 1.68 5.94
N HIS A 16 21.82 1.14 7.15
CA HIS A 16 22.83 0.11 7.39
C HIS A 16 22.29 -1.30 7.59
N PHE A 17 20.93 -1.47 7.71
CA PHE A 17 20.34 -2.80 7.80
C PHE A 17 20.75 -3.58 6.57
N LYS A 18 21.88 -4.26 6.72
CA LYS A 18 22.51 -5.29 5.85
C LYS A 18 21.91 -5.45 4.43
N TRP A 19 21.46 -4.34 3.83
CA TRP A 19 21.42 -4.20 2.39
C TRP A 19 22.81 -4.55 1.83
N HIS A 20 23.86 -4.31 2.61
CA HIS A 20 25.24 -4.70 2.29
C HIS A 20 25.45 -6.18 2.02
N ARG A 21 24.69 -7.08 2.60
CA ARG A 21 24.91 -8.53 2.37
C ARG A 21 23.96 -9.17 1.33
N CYS A 22 22.79 -8.57 1.06
CA CYS A 22 21.97 -8.91 -0.10
C CYS A 22 22.31 -8.09 -1.36
N LEU A 23 23.07 -7.00 -1.20
CA LEU A 23 23.49 -6.08 -2.27
C LEU A 23 24.96 -6.30 -2.68
N GLU A 24 25.76 -7.09 -1.92
CA GLU A 24 27.09 -7.55 -2.30
C GLU A 24 27.06 -8.60 -3.42
N ASP A 25 25.93 -9.23 -3.70
CA ASP A 25 25.73 -9.86 -5.00
C ASP A 25 25.64 -8.74 -6.05
N ALA A 26 26.77 -8.57 -6.73
CA ALA A 26 27.18 -7.47 -7.62
C ALA A 26 26.16 -6.90 -8.64
N CYS A 27 24.97 -7.49 -8.76
CA CYS A 27 23.92 -7.07 -9.68
C CYS A 27 23.06 -5.90 -9.17
N PHE A 28 22.72 -5.83 -7.88
CA PHE A 28 21.80 -4.80 -7.40
C PHE A 28 22.49 -3.52 -6.97
N SER A 29 23.70 -3.59 -6.40
CA SER A 29 24.55 -2.43 -6.11
C SER A 29 25.04 -1.76 -7.40
N ALA A 30 25.51 -2.54 -8.38
CA ALA A 30 25.86 -2.03 -9.71
C ALA A 30 24.63 -1.48 -10.46
N PHE A 31 23.43 -2.05 -10.24
CA PHE A 31 22.18 -1.57 -10.81
C PHE A 31 21.73 -0.24 -10.19
N LEU A 32 21.77 -0.10 -8.84
CA LEU A 32 21.42 1.15 -8.16
C LEU A 32 22.47 2.24 -8.37
N HIS A 33 23.76 1.94 -8.29
CA HIS A 33 24.85 2.90 -8.51
C HIS A 33 24.91 3.36 -9.98
N GLY A 34 24.80 2.43 -10.91
CA GLY A 34 24.71 2.75 -12.35
C GLY A 34 23.41 3.46 -12.74
N MET A 35 22.32 3.23 -11.98
CA MET A 35 21.05 3.92 -12.16
C MET A 35 21.09 5.36 -11.63
N LEU A 36 21.73 5.59 -10.48
CA LEU A 36 21.85 6.93 -9.88
C LEU A 36 22.90 7.80 -10.58
N GLU A 37 24.06 7.29 -10.96
CA GLU A 37 25.10 8.06 -11.66
C GLU A 37 24.69 8.44 -13.09
N LYS A 38 24.07 7.55 -13.84
CA LYS A 38 23.51 7.87 -15.17
C LYS A 38 22.28 8.77 -15.13
N THR A 39 21.51 8.77 -14.03
CA THR A 39 20.24 9.52 -13.92
C THR A 39 20.46 11.03 -13.86
N PHE A 40 21.63 11.49 -13.40
CA PHE A 40 21.94 12.92 -13.29
C PHE A 40 22.54 13.55 -14.56
N SER A 41 23.08 12.75 -15.48
CA SER A 41 23.81 13.26 -16.65
C SER A 41 22.98 13.45 -17.92
N ASP A 42 21.89 12.66 -18.12
CA ASP A 42 21.10 12.69 -19.37
C ASP A 42 19.57 12.75 -19.11
N GLY A 43 19.08 13.87 -18.63
CA GLY A 43 17.75 14.05 -18.01
C GLY A 43 16.48 13.74 -18.83
N ILE A 44 16.54 13.40 -20.12
CA ILE A 44 15.35 13.12 -20.96
C ILE A 44 15.32 11.65 -21.41
N LEU A 45 16.46 11.05 -21.67
CA LEU A 45 16.57 9.65 -22.10
C LEU A 45 16.22 8.68 -20.95
N ASN A 46 16.46 9.10 -19.70
CA ASN A 46 16.31 8.31 -18.49
C ASN A 46 14.86 8.07 -18.06
N GLY A 47 13.94 9.00 -18.28
CA GLY A 47 12.53 8.79 -17.94
C GLY A 47 11.86 7.67 -18.78
N MET A 48 12.19 7.60 -20.07
CA MET A 48 11.76 6.50 -20.93
C MET A 48 12.44 5.17 -20.55
N LEU A 49 13.71 5.21 -20.17
CA LEU A 49 14.45 4.04 -19.70
C LEU A 49 13.90 3.50 -18.37
N GLN A 50 13.54 4.36 -17.42
CA GLN A 50 12.96 3.94 -16.14
C GLN A 50 11.56 3.31 -16.30
N GLU A 51 10.71 3.86 -17.19
CA GLU A 51 9.43 3.22 -17.52
C GLU A 51 9.66 1.86 -18.21
N LEU A 52 10.66 1.76 -19.09
CA LEU A 52 11.07 0.51 -19.74
C LEU A 52 11.62 -0.52 -18.74
N ILE A 53 12.35 -0.09 -17.70
CA ILE A 53 12.91 -0.98 -16.68
C ILE A 53 11.79 -1.57 -15.79
N VAL A 54 10.85 -0.76 -15.31
CA VAL A 54 9.66 -1.27 -14.59
C VAL A 54 8.85 -2.22 -15.47
N LYS A 55 8.80 -1.94 -16.77
CA LYS A 55 8.20 -2.84 -17.77
C LYS A 55 8.97 -4.15 -17.93
N LYS A 56 10.28 -4.14 -17.76
CA LYS A 56 11.14 -5.33 -17.95
C LYS A 56 11.14 -6.27 -16.74
N TYR A 57 11.07 -5.72 -15.52
CA TYR A 57 11.13 -6.49 -14.27
C TYR A 57 9.94 -6.19 -13.33
N PRO A 58 8.70 -6.38 -13.76
CA PRO A 58 7.52 -5.94 -13.01
C PRO A 58 7.41 -6.62 -11.64
N PHE A 59 7.84 -7.88 -11.52
CA PHE A 59 7.80 -8.62 -10.26
C PHE A 59 8.71 -8.01 -9.19
N LEU A 60 9.95 -7.65 -9.56
CA LEU A 60 10.90 -7.05 -8.64
C LEU A 60 10.43 -5.69 -8.13
N PHE A 61 9.92 -4.84 -9.04
CA PHE A 61 9.40 -3.52 -8.66
C PHE A 61 8.13 -3.63 -7.83
N TYR A 62 7.29 -4.63 -8.08
CA TYR A 62 6.14 -4.92 -7.25
C TYR A 62 6.56 -5.29 -5.83
N LEU A 63 7.51 -6.22 -5.65
CA LEU A 63 8.03 -6.56 -4.32
C LEU A 63 8.67 -5.36 -3.61
N ALA A 64 9.45 -4.56 -4.33
CA ALA A 64 10.04 -3.34 -3.78
C ALA A 64 8.96 -2.35 -3.29
N SER A 65 7.87 -2.17 -4.04
CA SER A 65 6.77 -1.31 -3.61
C SER A 65 6.09 -1.80 -2.33
N LEU A 66 5.92 -3.12 -2.19
CA LEU A 66 5.31 -3.71 -0.98
C LEU A 66 6.17 -3.50 0.27
N LEU A 67 7.50 -3.64 0.14
CA LEU A 67 8.44 -3.36 1.23
C LEU A 67 8.45 -1.87 1.60
N LEU A 68 8.41 -0.98 0.61
CA LEU A 68 8.27 0.47 0.85
C LEU A 68 6.97 0.77 1.59
N PHE A 69 5.86 0.19 1.17
CA PHE A 69 4.57 0.40 1.84
C PHE A 69 4.55 -0.19 3.26
N GLY A 70 5.14 -1.37 3.47
CA GLY A 70 5.28 -1.96 4.80
C GLY A 70 6.09 -1.10 5.77
N SER A 71 7.03 -0.29 5.28
CA SER A 71 7.79 0.64 6.10
C SER A 71 7.08 1.99 6.38
N ASN A 72 5.91 2.25 5.78
CA ASN A 72 5.21 3.52 5.91
C ASN A 72 4.93 3.93 7.36
N GLY A 73 4.41 3.01 8.17
CA GLY A 73 4.09 3.27 9.57
C GLY A 73 5.33 3.59 10.41
N ILE A 74 6.45 2.91 10.12
CA ILE A 74 7.71 3.13 10.80
C ILE A 74 8.27 4.52 10.47
N VAL A 75 8.33 4.88 9.19
CA VAL A 75 8.81 6.21 8.79
C VAL A 75 7.88 7.31 9.33
N ALA A 76 6.57 7.06 9.34
CA ALA A 76 5.59 8.00 9.88
C ALA A 76 5.73 8.23 11.39
N SER A 77 6.17 7.24 12.17
CA SER A 77 6.34 7.39 13.62
C SER A 77 7.39 8.42 14.00
N PHE A 78 8.33 8.76 13.09
CA PHE A 78 9.32 9.84 13.29
C PHE A 78 8.79 11.23 12.91
N VAL A 79 7.60 11.32 12.34
CA VAL A 79 6.99 12.60 11.94
C VAL A 79 6.12 13.12 13.07
N LYS A 80 6.54 14.22 13.71
CA LYS A 80 5.79 14.85 14.81
C LYS A 80 4.68 15.78 14.28
N LEU A 81 3.72 15.19 13.59
CA LEU A 81 2.52 15.85 13.06
C LEU A 81 1.29 15.00 13.37
N PRO A 82 0.09 15.59 13.43
CA PRO A 82 -1.15 14.83 13.44
C PRO A 82 -1.28 13.94 12.19
N SER A 83 -2.02 12.85 12.32
CA SER A 83 -2.13 11.81 11.28
C SER A 83 -2.57 12.34 9.92
N THR A 84 -3.52 13.27 9.90
CA THR A 84 -4.07 13.85 8.68
C THR A 84 -3.05 14.72 7.94
N GLU A 85 -2.27 15.51 8.68
CA GLU A 85 -1.22 16.37 8.13
C GLU A 85 -0.05 15.53 7.58
N ILE A 86 0.26 14.39 8.19
CA ILE A 86 1.23 13.44 7.61
C ILE A 86 0.72 12.96 6.25
N VAL A 87 -0.57 12.58 6.15
CA VAL A 87 -1.15 12.11 4.88
C VAL A 87 -1.20 13.24 3.84
N PHE A 88 -1.49 14.48 4.25
CA PHE A 88 -1.45 15.65 3.37
C PHE A 88 -0.06 15.82 2.74
N TRP A 89 0.97 15.90 3.56
CA TRP A 89 2.33 16.12 3.08
C TRP A 89 2.84 14.96 2.22
N ARG A 90 2.61 13.71 2.65
CA ARG A 90 3.07 12.55 1.88
C ARG A 90 2.40 12.43 0.50
N THR A 91 1.09 12.70 0.43
CA THR A 91 0.35 12.63 -0.84
C THR A 91 0.72 13.79 -1.75
N GLY A 92 0.89 14.99 -1.19
CA GLY A 92 1.32 16.18 -1.92
C GLY A 92 2.72 16.03 -2.52
N LEU A 93 3.69 15.63 -1.71
CA LEU A 93 5.07 15.38 -2.18
C LEU A 93 5.12 14.24 -3.20
N GLY A 94 4.38 13.15 -2.97
CA GLY A 94 4.30 12.03 -3.90
C GLY A 94 3.64 12.42 -5.22
N ALA A 95 2.53 13.15 -5.18
CA ALA A 95 1.86 13.66 -6.38
C ALA A 95 2.76 14.62 -7.17
N LEU A 96 3.43 15.55 -6.47
CA LEU A 96 4.37 16.48 -7.10
C LEU A 96 5.49 15.73 -7.83
N LEU A 97 6.10 14.72 -7.18
CA LEU A 97 7.15 13.90 -7.80
C LEU A 97 6.63 13.24 -9.09
N LEU A 98 5.45 12.59 -9.04
CA LEU A 98 4.92 11.88 -10.20
C LEU A 98 4.48 12.83 -11.32
N ILE A 99 3.95 14.00 -10.99
CA ILE A 99 3.63 15.06 -11.97
C ILE A 99 4.92 15.52 -12.66
N LEU A 100 5.96 15.82 -11.90
CA LEU A 100 7.26 16.22 -12.46
C LEU A 100 7.85 15.13 -13.36
N LEU A 101 7.75 13.86 -12.96
CA LEU A 101 8.16 12.73 -13.79
C LEU A 101 7.39 12.69 -15.11
N LEU A 102 6.06 12.83 -15.09
CA LEU A 102 5.25 12.87 -16.33
C LEU A 102 5.68 14.01 -17.27
N PHE A 103 5.99 15.18 -16.71
CA PHE A 103 6.49 16.31 -17.51
C PHE A 103 7.87 16.03 -18.09
N CYS A 104 8.81 15.52 -17.28
CA CYS A 104 10.20 15.22 -17.72
C CYS A 104 10.23 14.18 -18.84
N ILE A 105 9.40 13.13 -18.77
CA ILE A 105 9.37 12.07 -19.80
C ILE A 105 8.46 12.42 -20.98
N LYS A 106 7.87 13.62 -21.00
CA LYS A 106 6.91 14.08 -22.03
C LYS A 106 5.82 13.02 -22.29
N TYR A 107 5.23 12.50 -21.21
CA TYR A 107 4.26 11.40 -21.28
C TYR A 107 2.99 11.82 -22.04
N ASN A 108 2.59 11.01 -23.03
CA ASN A 108 1.33 11.22 -23.72
C ASN A 108 0.17 10.71 -22.87
N CYS A 109 -0.48 11.61 -22.16
CA CYS A 109 -1.57 11.27 -21.24
C CYS A 109 -2.77 10.67 -21.97
N VAL A 110 -3.14 9.47 -21.56
CA VAL A 110 -4.26 8.68 -22.12
C VAL A 110 -5.60 9.20 -21.58
N PHE A 111 -5.62 9.80 -20.37
CA PHE A 111 -6.87 10.27 -19.74
C PHE A 111 -7.65 11.28 -20.58
N ARG A 112 -6.97 12.06 -21.43
CA ARG A 112 -7.63 13.01 -22.35
C ARG A 112 -8.53 12.30 -23.39
N LYS A 113 -8.13 11.11 -23.80
CA LYS A 113 -8.88 10.27 -24.77
C LYS A 113 -9.90 9.37 -24.04
N GLU A 114 -9.56 8.92 -22.84
CA GLU A 114 -10.34 7.97 -22.05
C GLU A 114 -11.04 8.65 -20.85
N TYR A 115 -11.49 9.90 -21.02
CA TYR A 115 -12.10 10.72 -19.96
C TYR A 115 -13.31 10.04 -19.28
N LYS A 116 -13.99 9.11 -19.95
CA LYS A 116 -15.11 8.33 -19.39
C LYS A 116 -14.68 7.43 -18.21
N GLN A 117 -13.39 7.13 -18.08
CA GLN A 117 -12.84 6.34 -16.98
C GLN A 117 -12.37 7.20 -15.79
N LEU A 118 -12.23 8.51 -15.98
CA LEU A 118 -11.80 9.44 -14.92
C LEU A 118 -12.67 9.38 -13.65
N PRO A 119 -14.00 9.33 -13.72
CA PRO A 119 -14.83 9.26 -12.50
C PRO A 119 -14.47 8.06 -11.62
N PHE A 120 -14.11 6.92 -12.21
CA PHE A 120 -13.71 5.74 -11.45
C PHE A 120 -12.38 5.95 -10.72
N ILE A 121 -11.40 6.59 -11.38
CA ILE A 121 -10.11 6.90 -10.75
C ILE A 121 -10.26 7.99 -9.70
N ILE A 122 -11.13 8.98 -9.91
CA ILE A 122 -11.42 10.03 -8.94
C ILE A 122 -12.03 9.43 -7.66
N ILE A 123 -13.07 8.58 -7.79
CA ILE A 123 -13.65 7.89 -6.63
C ILE A 123 -12.59 7.03 -5.93
N SER A 124 -11.77 6.31 -6.70
CA SER A 124 -10.66 5.53 -6.18
C SER A 124 -9.66 6.39 -5.40
N GLY A 125 -9.28 7.56 -5.93
CA GLY A 125 -8.36 8.48 -5.28
C GLY A 125 -8.94 9.11 -4.00
N ILE A 126 -10.22 9.47 -4.00
CA ILE A 126 -10.93 9.95 -2.79
C ILE A 126 -10.91 8.87 -1.71
N ALA A 127 -11.26 7.64 -2.09
CA ALA A 127 -11.25 6.51 -1.17
C ALA A 127 -9.85 6.19 -0.65
N MET A 128 -8.80 6.34 -1.47
CA MET A 128 -7.40 6.18 -1.08
C MET A 128 -6.98 7.22 -0.05
N GLY A 129 -7.30 8.49 -0.27
CA GLY A 129 -7.00 9.57 0.67
C GLY A 129 -7.69 9.37 2.02
N GLY A 130 -8.98 9.05 2.01
CA GLY A 130 -9.75 8.74 3.21
C GLY A 130 -9.23 7.50 3.94
N SER A 131 -8.92 6.44 3.20
CA SER A 131 -8.33 5.22 3.74
C SER A 131 -7.05 5.51 4.50
N TRP A 132 -6.14 6.28 3.93
CA TRP A 132 -4.88 6.62 4.58
C TRP A 132 -5.03 7.54 5.79
N MET A 133 -5.98 8.48 5.78
CA MET A 133 -6.27 9.28 6.97
C MET A 133 -6.67 8.39 8.16
N PHE A 134 -7.56 7.44 7.93
CA PHE A 134 -7.98 6.50 8.97
C PHE A 134 -6.87 5.52 9.37
N LEU A 135 -6.07 5.04 8.42
CA LEU A 135 -4.95 4.14 8.72
C LEU A 135 -3.90 4.80 9.61
N TYR A 136 -3.52 6.04 9.30
CA TYR A 136 -2.51 6.76 10.08
C TYR A 136 -3.03 7.14 11.47
N GLU A 137 -4.33 7.41 11.58
CA GLU A 137 -4.95 7.61 12.89
C GLU A 137 -4.98 6.30 13.70
N ALA A 138 -5.24 5.16 13.05
CA ALA A 138 -5.12 3.86 13.67
C ALA A 138 -3.67 3.56 14.12
N TYR A 139 -2.64 3.88 13.29
CA TYR A 139 -1.24 3.75 13.69
C TYR A 139 -0.94 4.46 15.01
N ARG A 140 -1.47 5.67 15.18
CA ARG A 140 -1.27 6.48 16.39
C ARG A 140 -1.93 5.87 17.62
N GLN A 141 -3.10 5.23 17.46
CA GLN A 141 -3.92 4.76 18.58
C GLN A 141 -3.61 3.31 18.99
N ILE A 142 -3.34 2.42 18.04
CA ILE A 142 -3.19 0.98 18.29
C ILE A 142 -1.88 0.39 17.76
N GLY A 143 -0.93 1.24 17.38
CA GLY A 143 0.36 0.83 16.84
C GLY A 143 0.32 0.40 15.37
N VAL A 144 1.51 0.36 14.77
CA VAL A 144 1.68 0.07 13.35
C VAL A 144 1.33 -1.39 13.02
N SER A 145 1.75 -2.33 13.88
CA SER A 145 1.50 -3.77 13.69
C SER A 145 0.00 -4.07 13.61
N THR A 146 -0.75 -3.68 14.63
CA THR A 146 -2.19 -3.98 14.74
C THR A 146 -2.99 -3.27 13.64
N ALA A 147 -2.72 -2.00 13.41
CA ALA A 147 -3.44 -1.23 12.40
C ALA A 147 -3.17 -1.74 10.98
N SER A 148 -1.93 -2.15 10.65
CA SER A 148 -1.61 -2.75 9.36
C SER A 148 -2.36 -4.07 9.14
N LEU A 149 -2.46 -4.92 10.17
CA LEU A 149 -3.21 -6.18 10.07
C LEU A 149 -4.71 -5.92 9.82
N LEU A 150 -5.30 -4.93 10.49
CA LEU A 150 -6.70 -4.54 10.26
C LEU A 150 -6.93 -3.98 8.85
N TYR A 151 -6.01 -3.15 8.36
CA TYR A 151 -6.06 -2.63 7.00
C TYR A 151 -6.12 -3.76 5.95
N TYR A 152 -5.39 -4.84 6.20
CA TYR A 152 -5.37 -6.00 5.31
C TYR A 152 -6.59 -6.93 5.41
N CYS A 153 -7.60 -6.56 6.19
CA CYS A 153 -8.95 -7.10 6.02
C CYS A 153 -9.62 -6.61 4.73
N GLY A 154 -9.11 -5.55 4.10
CA GLY A 154 -9.65 -4.99 2.86
C GLY A 154 -9.80 -6.00 1.72
N PRO A 155 -8.78 -6.79 1.33
CA PRO A 155 -8.93 -7.84 0.33
C PRO A 155 -10.02 -8.85 0.66
N VAL A 156 -10.22 -9.17 1.94
CA VAL A 156 -11.30 -10.08 2.40
C VAL A 156 -12.67 -9.44 2.24
N ILE A 157 -12.78 -8.14 2.53
CA ILE A 157 -14.00 -7.37 2.27
C ILE A 157 -14.34 -7.38 0.78
N ILE A 158 -13.34 -7.17 -0.10
CA ILE A 158 -13.51 -7.25 -1.55
C ILE A 158 -14.02 -8.65 -1.95
N MET A 159 -13.46 -9.70 -1.38
CA MET A 159 -13.84 -11.07 -1.65
C MET A 159 -15.30 -11.35 -1.30
N ILE A 160 -15.81 -10.80 -0.19
CA ILE A 160 -17.21 -10.94 0.25
C ILE A 160 -18.15 -10.14 -0.64
N ILE A 161 -17.75 -8.93 -1.04
CA ILE A 161 -18.58 -8.03 -1.83
C ILE A 161 -18.54 -8.41 -3.33
N SER A 162 -17.49 -9.11 -3.79
CA SER A 162 -17.33 -9.49 -5.20
C SER A 162 -18.52 -10.25 -5.81
N PRO A 163 -19.22 -11.15 -5.10
CA PRO A 163 -20.43 -11.80 -5.64
C PRO A 163 -21.55 -10.83 -5.98
N LEU A 164 -21.73 -9.79 -5.16
CA LEU A 164 -22.76 -8.76 -5.37
C LEU A 164 -22.40 -7.84 -6.55
N LEU A 165 -21.11 -7.47 -6.69
CA LEU A 165 -20.66 -6.54 -7.71
C LEU A 165 -20.36 -7.19 -9.05
N PHE A 166 -19.81 -8.42 -9.04
CA PHE A 166 -19.31 -9.11 -10.22
C PHE A 166 -20.09 -10.39 -10.55
N LYS A 167 -21.21 -10.66 -9.83
CA LYS A 167 -22.02 -11.89 -9.96
C LYS A 167 -21.21 -13.19 -9.83
N GLU A 168 -20.15 -13.16 -9.06
CA GLU A 168 -19.34 -14.34 -8.74
C GLU A 168 -20.05 -15.22 -7.74
N ARG A 169 -19.76 -16.53 -7.73
CA ARG A 169 -20.34 -17.45 -6.72
C ARG A 169 -19.53 -17.40 -5.43
N LEU A 170 -20.20 -17.29 -4.29
CA LEU A 170 -19.60 -17.53 -2.98
C LEU A 170 -19.24 -19.01 -2.87
N THR A 171 -17.97 -19.29 -2.67
CA THR A 171 -17.51 -20.65 -2.42
C THR A 171 -17.39 -20.89 -0.91
N ILE A 172 -17.52 -22.13 -0.46
CA ILE A 172 -17.33 -22.51 0.96
C ILE A 172 -15.96 -22.03 1.45
N VAL A 173 -14.94 -22.10 0.58
CA VAL A 173 -13.58 -21.63 0.92
C VAL A 173 -13.57 -20.14 1.25
N LYS A 174 -14.29 -19.30 0.51
CA LYS A 174 -14.40 -17.86 0.80
C LYS A 174 -15.05 -17.62 2.18
N ILE A 175 -16.08 -18.38 2.49
CA ILE A 175 -16.78 -18.27 3.80
C ILE A 175 -15.83 -18.70 4.94
N VAL A 176 -15.16 -19.84 4.81
CA VAL A 176 -14.23 -20.33 5.83
C VAL A 176 -13.07 -19.36 6.01
N SER A 177 -12.51 -18.84 4.93
CA SER A 177 -11.45 -17.83 4.98
C SER A 177 -11.88 -16.56 5.72
N PHE A 178 -13.11 -16.09 5.47
CA PHE A 178 -13.67 -14.96 6.20
C PHE A 178 -13.80 -15.22 7.70
N LEU A 179 -14.30 -16.40 8.09
CA LEU A 179 -14.41 -16.78 9.50
C LEU A 179 -13.04 -16.85 10.19
N ILE A 180 -12.03 -17.37 9.50
CA ILE A 180 -10.65 -17.40 10.01
C ILE A 180 -10.11 -15.98 10.23
N VAL A 181 -10.29 -15.07 9.25
CA VAL A 181 -9.87 -13.67 9.39
C VAL A 181 -10.63 -12.97 10.53
N LEU A 182 -11.92 -13.19 10.64
CA LEU A 182 -12.73 -12.64 11.73
C LEU A 182 -12.24 -13.12 13.11
N SER A 183 -11.93 -14.41 13.24
CA SER A 183 -11.34 -14.95 14.47
C SER A 183 -9.99 -14.31 14.78
N GLY A 184 -9.16 -14.04 13.78
CA GLY A 184 -7.90 -13.33 13.92
C GLY A 184 -8.09 -11.89 14.42
N ILE A 185 -9.09 -11.16 13.91
CA ILE A 185 -9.43 -9.80 14.38
C ILE A 185 -9.84 -9.81 15.85
N ILE A 186 -10.65 -10.80 16.26
CA ILE A 186 -11.06 -10.96 17.67
C ILE A 186 -9.84 -11.21 18.56
N LEU A 187 -8.91 -12.07 18.15
CA LEU A 187 -7.68 -12.34 18.91
C LEU A 187 -6.76 -11.13 18.99
N LEU A 188 -6.69 -10.28 17.97
CA LEU A 188 -5.93 -9.02 18.03
C LEU A 188 -6.44 -8.07 19.11
N ASN A 189 -7.75 -8.00 19.30
CA ASN A 189 -8.37 -7.14 20.31
C ASN A 189 -8.25 -7.74 21.73
N GLY A 190 -7.86 -9.01 21.88
CA GLY A 190 -7.68 -9.69 23.16
C GLY A 190 -8.96 -9.73 24.00
N THR A 191 -8.81 -9.53 25.32
CA THR A 191 -9.92 -9.57 26.29
C THR A 191 -10.95 -8.44 26.10
N SER A 192 -10.56 -7.31 25.54
CA SER A 192 -11.47 -6.18 25.25
C SER A 192 -12.52 -6.54 24.19
N ALA A 193 -12.19 -7.44 23.23
CA ALA A 193 -13.18 -7.94 22.27
C ALA A 193 -14.27 -8.76 22.94
N LEU A 194 -13.90 -9.56 23.95
CA LEU A 194 -14.86 -10.39 24.70
C LEU A 194 -15.78 -9.53 25.59
N ALA A 195 -15.31 -8.37 26.01
CA ALA A 195 -16.11 -7.38 26.74
C ALA A 195 -17.00 -6.52 25.80
N GLY A 196 -16.91 -6.69 24.48
CA GLY A 196 -17.63 -5.86 23.51
C GLY A 196 -17.05 -4.47 23.32
N GLU A 197 -15.89 -4.19 23.88
CA GLU A 197 -15.21 -2.89 23.78
C GLU A 197 -14.26 -2.87 22.58
N PHE A 198 -14.73 -2.29 21.48
CA PHE A 198 -13.85 -1.96 20.37
C PHE A 198 -13.19 -0.61 20.59
N SER A 199 -11.87 -0.58 20.56
CA SER A 199 -11.15 0.69 20.63
C SER A 199 -11.42 1.55 19.38
N THR A 200 -11.41 2.87 19.56
CA THR A 200 -11.56 3.82 18.45
C THR A 200 -10.52 3.59 17.34
N GLY A 201 -9.29 3.20 17.72
CA GLY A 201 -8.23 2.86 16.78
C GLY A 201 -8.55 1.63 15.92
N MET A 202 -9.25 0.62 16.46
CA MET A 202 -9.70 -0.52 15.66
C MET A 202 -10.80 -0.13 14.67
N PHE A 203 -11.72 0.77 15.10
CA PHE A 203 -12.71 1.32 14.18
C PHE A 203 -12.04 2.04 13.00
N TYR A 204 -11.02 2.87 13.26
CA TYR A 204 -10.26 3.53 12.19
C TYR A 204 -9.53 2.53 11.29
N GLY A 205 -8.93 1.48 11.83
CA GLY A 205 -8.29 0.43 11.04
C GLY A 205 -9.26 -0.29 10.09
N LEU A 206 -10.44 -0.67 10.59
CA LEU A 206 -11.49 -1.31 9.77
C LEU A 206 -12.12 -0.35 8.75
N ALA A 207 -12.36 0.90 9.13
CA ALA A 207 -12.85 1.94 8.22
C ALA A 207 -11.85 2.19 7.07
N SER A 208 -10.56 2.19 7.39
CA SER A 208 -9.49 2.24 6.40
C SER A 208 -9.55 1.06 5.42
N ALA A 209 -9.74 -0.17 5.92
CA ALA A 209 -9.88 -1.37 5.10
C ALA A 209 -11.12 -1.31 4.17
N MET A 210 -12.24 -0.77 4.66
CA MET A 210 -13.44 -0.56 3.83
C MET A 210 -13.17 0.42 2.69
N LEU A 211 -12.56 1.56 2.97
CA LEU A 211 -12.21 2.55 1.94
C LEU A 211 -11.16 2.02 0.97
N TYR A 212 -10.17 1.25 1.45
CA TYR A 212 -9.25 0.51 0.58
C TYR A 212 -10.00 -0.41 -0.40
N SER A 213 -11.03 -1.10 0.09
CA SER A 213 -11.84 -1.97 -0.76
C SER A 213 -12.57 -1.18 -1.85
N VAL A 214 -13.13 -0.02 -1.51
CA VAL A 214 -13.74 0.90 -2.46
C VAL A 214 -12.72 1.36 -3.49
N MET A 215 -11.53 1.79 -3.03
CA MET A 215 -10.42 2.19 -3.89
C MET A 215 -10.10 1.11 -4.95
N VAL A 216 -9.89 -0.11 -4.52
CA VAL A 216 -9.53 -1.23 -5.41
C VAL A 216 -10.65 -1.54 -6.41
N ILE A 217 -11.90 -1.58 -5.96
CA ILE A 217 -13.06 -1.88 -6.80
C ILE A 217 -13.19 -0.84 -7.92
N PHE A 218 -13.12 0.44 -7.59
CA PHE A 218 -13.25 1.51 -8.57
C PHE A 218 -12.02 1.60 -9.48
N ASN A 219 -10.82 1.38 -8.95
CA ASN A 219 -9.61 1.31 -9.78
C ASN A 219 -9.67 0.19 -10.83
N LYS A 220 -10.20 -0.98 -10.48
CA LYS A 220 -10.41 -2.09 -11.43
C LYS A 220 -11.35 -1.74 -12.60
N LYS A 221 -12.22 -0.76 -12.47
CA LYS A 221 -13.09 -0.30 -13.55
C LYS A 221 -12.36 0.60 -14.56
N ALA A 222 -11.26 1.21 -14.17
CA ALA A 222 -10.42 2.06 -15.02
C ALA A 222 -9.34 1.21 -15.70
N THR A 223 -9.69 0.50 -16.76
CA THR A 223 -8.83 -0.52 -17.41
C THR A 223 -7.78 0.05 -18.36
N ARG A 224 -7.96 1.26 -18.87
CA ARG A 224 -7.10 1.86 -19.92
C ARG A 224 -6.12 2.90 -19.36
N ILE A 225 -6.45 3.56 -18.25
CA ILE A 225 -5.56 4.49 -17.57
C ILE A 225 -4.78 3.67 -16.53
N THR A 226 -3.52 3.37 -16.81
CA THR A 226 -2.70 2.43 -16.02
C THR A 226 -1.31 3.01 -15.72
N GLY A 227 -0.54 2.32 -14.88
CA GLY A 227 0.86 2.66 -14.62
C GLY A 227 1.05 4.00 -13.94
N LEU A 228 2.04 4.77 -14.41
CA LEU A 228 2.44 6.06 -13.85
C LEU A 228 1.30 7.08 -13.87
N GLU A 229 0.52 7.13 -14.95
CA GLU A 229 -0.60 8.06 -15.11
C GLU A 229 -1.71 7.77 -14.07
N ASN A 230 -2.08 6.50 -13.89
CA ASN A 230 -3.03 6.09 -12.85
C ASN A 230 -2.53 6.48 -11.45
N ALA A 231 -1.27 6.18 -11.12
CA ALA A 231 -0.65 6.54 -9.85
C ALA A 231 -0.70 8.06 -9.61
N THR A 232 -0.37 8.84 -10.63
CA THR A 232 -0.36 10.32 -10.53
C THR A 232 -1.75 10.87 -10.25
N ILE A 233 -2.77 10.44 -11.02
CA ILE A 233 -4.14 10.93 -10.84
C ILE A 233 -4.66 10.52 -9.46
N GLN A 234 -4.44 9.29 -9.03
CA GLN A 234 -4.88 8.82 -7.71
C GLN A 234 -4.23 9.59 -6.57
N LEU A 235 -2.91 9.78 -6.60
CA LEU A 235 -2.20 10.55 -5.57
C LEU A 235 -2.64 12.01 -5.55
N PHE A 236 -2.81 12.63 -6.72
CA PHE A 236 -3.27 14.01 -6.81
C PHE A 236 -4.69 14.17 -6.24
N VAL A 237 -5.61 13.28 -6.59
CA VAL A 237 -6.98 13.29 -6.04
C VAL A 237 -6.96 13.01 -4.53
N SER A 238 -6.13 12.08 -4.07
CA SER A 238 -5.96 11.83 -2.62
C SER A 238 -5.45 13.06 -1.90
N PHE A 239 -4.45 13.75 -2.44
CA PHE A 239 -3.95 15.00 -1.91
C PHE A 239 -5.05 16.06 -1.81
N LEU A 240 -5.84 16.26 -2.88
CA LEU A 240 -6.96 17.20 -2.86
C LEU A 240 -8.02 16.81 -1.82
N THR A 241 -8.32 15.51 -1.69
CA THR A 241 -9.28 15.02 -0.69
C THR A 241 -8.84 15.36 0.73
N VAL A 242 -7.58 15.13 1.05
CA VAL A 242 -7.02 15.44 2.37
C VAL A 242 -6.93 16.95 2.57
N ALA A 243 -6.53 17.71 1.55
CA ALA A 243 -6.48 19.17 1.59
C ALA A 243 -7.86 19.77 1.89
N VAL A 244 -8.90 19.32 1.18
CA VAL A 244 -10.28 19.75 1.43
C VAL A 244 -10.71 19.41 2.86
N PHE A 245 -10.40 18.22 3.35
CA PHE A 245 -10.72 17.85 4.74
C PHE A 245 -10.03 18.78 5.74
N LEU A 246 -8.75 19.12 5.54
CA LEU A 246 -8.02 20.04 6.41
C LEU A 246 -8.59 21.46 6.39
N LEU A 247 -9.13 21.93 5.27
CA LEU A 247 -9.75 23.27 5.20
C LEU A 247 -10.96 23.43 6.13
N PHE A 248 -11.64 22.32 6.45
CA PHE A 248 -12.78 22.33 7.40
C PHE A 248 -12.38 22.11 8.86
N ARG A 249 -11.08 21.90 9.16
CA ARG A 249 -10.57 21.81 10.52
C ARG A 249 -9.95 23.13 10.95
N THR A 250 -10.14 23.47 12.21
CA THR A 250 -9.61 24.72 12.81
C THR A 250 -8.23 24.55 13.42
N ASP A 251 -7.87 23.34 13.85
CA ASP A 251 -6.67 23.05 14.64
C ASP A 251 -5.55 22.40 13.81
N ASN A 252 -5.26 22.95 12.63
CA ASN A 252 -4.28 22.36 11.72
C ASN A 252 -2.86 22.85 12.01
N VAL A 253 -1.91 21.91 12.04
CA VAL A 253 -0.48 22.19 12.09
C VAL A 253 0.09 22.12 10.67
N TRP A 254 0.07 23.25 9.96
CA TRP A 254 0.47 23.30 8.55
C TRP A 254 1.96 23.10 8.31
N LEU A 255 2.81 23.57 9.22
CA LEU A 255 4.26 23.50 9.06
C LEU A 255 4.84 22.39 9.95
N PRO A 256 5.54 21.42 9.36
CA PRO A 256 6.23 20.40 10.11
C PRO A 256 7.35 21.00 10.97
N PRO A 257 7.59 20.47 12.16
CA PRO A 257 8.81 20.78 12.94
C PRO A 257 10.06 20.46 12.10
N SER A 258 11.13 21.24 12.31
CA SER A 258 12.38 21.12 11.54
C SER A 258 12.96 19.70 11.50
N ASN A 259 12.84 18.96 12.59
CA ASN A 259 13.30 17.57 12.71
C ASN A 259 12.45 16.54 11.96
N SER A 260 11.22 16.87 11.58
CA SER A 260 10.30 15.95 10.89
C SER A 260 10.47 15.94 9.35
N TRP A 261 11.20 16.90 8.77
CA TRP A 261 11.29 17.07 7.33
C TRP A 261 11.95 15.90 6.60
N ILE A 262 13.01 15.32 7.16
CA ILE A 262 13.71 14.19 6.54
C ILE A 262 12.77 12.99 6.42
N ALA A 263 12.09 12.63 7.51
CA ALA A 263 11.13 11.53 7.50
C ALA A 263 9.95 11.81 6.57
N LEU A 264 9.46 13.04 6.51
CA LEU A 264 8.36 13.46 5.64
C LEU A 264 8.73 13.39 4.16
N VAL A 265 9.90 13.89 3.78
CA VAL A 265 10.42 13.81 2.41
C VAL A 265 10.61 12.35 2.00
N LEU A 266 11.20 11.52 2.87
CA LEU A 266 11.36 10.09 2.64
C LEU A 266 9.99 9.42 2.43
N LEU A 267 9.03 9.68 3.33
CA LEU A 267 7.69 9.13 3.28
C LEU A 267 6.93 9.57 2.02
N GLY A 268 7.04 10.85 1.64
CA GLY A 268 6.32 11.42 0.50
C GLY A 268 6.95 11.03 -0.84
N LEU A 269 8.25 11.25 -1.02
CA LEU A 269 8.90 11.00 -2.31
C LEU A 269 9.16 9.52 -2.54
N ILE A 270 9.80 8.84 -1.57
CA ILE A 270 10.24 7.45 -1.76
C ILE A 270 9.07 6.49 -1.50
N ASN A 271 8.57 6.45 -0.26
CA ASN A 271 7.55 5.48 0.10
C ASN A 271 6.24 5.68 -0.69
N THR A 272 5.81 6.93 -0.86
CA THR A 272 4.54 7.23 -1.54
C THR A 272 4.74 7.41 -3.05
N GLY A 273 5.57 8.33 -3.49
CA GLY A 273 5.76 8.63 -4.90
C GLY A 273 6.33 7.45 -5.69
N VAL A 274 7.56 7.04 -5.34
CA VAL A 274 8.23 5.90 -6.01
C VAL A 274 7.48 4.61 -5.74
N GLY A 275 7.00 4.38 -4.50
CA GLY A 275 6.22 3.20 -4.14
C GLY A 275 4.96 3.03 -4.99
N CYS A 276 4.14 4.08 -5.15
CA CYS A 276 2.95 4.05 -6.00
C CYS A 276 3.31 3.88 -7.48
N TRP A 277 4.37 4.51 -7.97
CA TRP A 277 4.81 4.30 -9.34
C TRP A 277 5.21 2.84 -9.59
N PHE A 278 6.00 2.23 -8.72
CA PHE A 278 6.38 0.83 -8.82
C PHE A 278 5.16 -0.10 -8.74
N TYR A 279 4.27 0.15 -7.79
CA TYR A 279 3.05 -0.63 -7.60
C TYR A 279 2.15 -0.60 -8.84
N PHE A 280 1.66 0.57 -9.23
CA PHE A 280 0.74 0.72 -10.36
C PHE A 280 1.40 0.45 -11.71
N GLY A 281 2.72 0.64 -11.84
CA GLY A 281 3.49 0.28 -13.02
C GLY A 281 3.65 -1.23 -13.23
N SER A 282 3.52 -2.00 -12.16
CA SER A 282 3.78 -3.44 -12.13
C SER A 282 2.53 -4.30 -12.14
N ILE A 283 1.49 -3.94 -11.37
CA ILE A 283 0.32 -4.80 -11.13
C ILE A 283 -0.43 -5.20 -12.41
N GLY A 284 -0.48 -4.32 -13.41
CA GLY A 284 -1.14 -4.62 -14.69
C GLY A 284 -0.43 -5.67 -15.56
N LYS A 285 0.82 -6.04 -15.22
CA LYS A 285 1.66 -6.97 -15.98
C LYS A 285 1.86 -8.30 -15.28
N LEU A 286 1.46 -8.39 -14.02
CA LEU A 286 1.62 -9.59 -13.21
C LEU A 286 0.32 -10.39 -13.20
N PRO A 287 0.42 -11.73 -13.13
CA PRO A 287 -0.75 -12.57 -12.87
C PRO A 287 -1.45 -12.13 -11.60
N VAL A 288 -2.78 -12.07 -11.63
CA VAL A 288 -3.59 -11.61 -10.48
C VAL A 288 -3.29 -12.44 -9.22
N GLN A 289 -2.99 -13.73 -9.37
CA GLN A 289 -2.60 -14.61 -8.25
C GLN A 289 -1.29 -14.17 -7.61
N THR A 290 -0.28 -13.82 -8.43
CA THR A 290 1.02 -13.32 -7.95
C THR A 290 0.84 -12.01 -7.19
N VAL A 291 0.04 -11.08 -7.73
CA VAL A 291 -0.26 -9.81 -7.07
C VAL A 291 -0.96 -10.05 -5.73
N ALA A 292 -1.96 -10.92 -5.69
CA ALA A 292 -2.70 -11.20 -4.48
C ALA A 292 -1.84 -11.85 -3.39
N VAL A 293 -1.11 -12.91 -3.73
CA VAL A 293 -0.28 -13.65 -2.74
C VAL A 293 0.88 -12.81 -2.25
N CYS A 294 1.62 -12.17 -3.16
CA CYS A 294 2.75 -11.33 -2.76
C CYS A 294 2.29 -10.06 -2.04
N GLY A 295 1.06 -9.58 -2.26
CA GLY A 295 0.50 -8.43 -1.54
C GLY A 295 0.58 -8.54 -0.02
N TYR A 296 0.53 -9.77 0.51
CA TYR A 296 0.67 -9.99 1.95
C TYR A 296 2.10 -9.79 2.49
N LEU A 297 3.08 -9.56 1.63
CA LEU A 297 4.41 -9.14 2.05
C LEU A 297 4.39 -7.76 2.73
N GLU A 298 3.49 -6.87 2.32
CA GLU A 298 3.35 -5.52 2.91
C GLU A 298 2.98 -5.59 4.41
N PRO A 299 1.84 -6.20 4.85
CA PRO A 299 1.52 -6.26 6.27
C PRO A 299 2.52 -7.09 7.05
N LEU A 300 3.08 -8.15 6.45
CA LEU A 300 4.07 -8.97 7.11
C LEU A 300 5.35 -8.16 7.38
N SER A 301 5.82 -7.39 6.40
CA SER A 301 6.97 -6.50 6.58
C SER A 301 6.67 -5.37 7.57
N ALA A 302 5.45 -4.79 7.57
CA ALA A 302 5.05 -3.77 8.52
C ALA A 302 5.10 -4.27 9.96
N VAL A 303 4.57 -5.46 10.23
CA VAL A 303 4.61 -6.09 11.57
C VAL A 303 6.04 -6.40 12.00
N ILE A 304 6.83 -7.03 11.13
CA ILE A 304 8.22 -7.37 11.43
C ILE A 304 9.03 -6.10 11.74
N LEU A 305 8.90 -5.08 10.91
CA LEU A 305 9.63 -3.82 11.09
C LEU A 305 9.17 -3.08 12.35
N ALA A 306 7.87 -3.06 12.67
CA ALA A 306 7.35 -2.41 13.86
C ALA A 306 7.87 -3.08 15.15
N VAL A 307 7.86 -4.42 15.19
CA VAL A 307 8.43 -5.17 16.33
C VAL A 307 9.93 -4.94 16.47
N LEU A 308 10.68 -5.00 15.35
CA LEU A 308 12.15 -4.91 15.40
C LEU A 308 12.66 -3.47 15.60
N LEU A 309 12.03 -2.47 14.99
CA LEU A 309 12.53 -1.09 14.97
C LEU A 309 11.83 -0.18 15.97
N LEU A 310 10.52 -0.34 16.17
CA LEU A 310 9.75 0.46 17.13
C LEU A 310 9.64 -0.23 18.50
N GLY A 311 10.05 -1.50 18.62
CA GLY A 311 9.93 -2.27 19.86
C GLY A 311 8.47 -2.51 20.27
N GLU A 312 7.53 -2.52 19.32
CA GLU A 312 6.12 -2.78 19.61
C GLU A 312 5.95 -4.18 20.23
N PRO A 313 5.48 -4.31 21.49
CA PRO A 313 5.27 -5.61 22.09
C PRO A 313 4.06 -6.29 21.46
N MET A 314 4.20 -7.55 21.05
CA MET A 314 3.09 -8.38 20.64
C MET A 314 2.84 -9.49 21.64
N THR A 315 1.61 -9.60 22.11
CA THR A 315 1.17 -10.75 22.91
C THR A 315 1.06 -12.01 22.05
N LEU A 316 1.12 -13.19 22.68
CA LEU A 316 0.94 -14.45 21.96
C LEU A 316 -0.40 -14.50 21.21
N CYS A 317 -1.48 -13.98 21.81
CA CYS A 317 -2.79 -13.90 21.18
C CYS A 317 -2.76 -13.03 19.91
N GLN A 318 -2.07 -11.89 19.96
CA GLN A 318 -1.91 -11.01 18.78
C GLN A 318 -1.08 -11.68 17.68
N MET A 319 -0.04 -12.43 18.03
CA MET A 319 0.75 -13.19 17.05
C MET A 319 -0.10 -14.26 16.37
N ILE A 320 -0.90 -15.02 17.13
CA ILE A 320 -1.83 -16.00 16.57
C ILE A 320 -2.88 -15.31 15.69
N GLY A 321 -3.44 -14.17 16.17
CA GLY A 321 -4.37 -13.35 15.40
C GLY A 321 -3.80 -12.89 14.07
N ALA A 322 -2.53 -12.44 14.05
CA ALA A 322 -1.82 -12.03 12.83
C ALA A 322 -1.69 -13.19 11.83
N VAL A 323 -1.30 -14.39 12.31
CA VAL A 323 -1.19 -15.59 11.47
C VAL A 323 -2.55 -15.99 10.90
N LEU A 324 -3.63 -15.90 11.68
CA LEU A 324 -4.98 -16.20 11.20
C LEU A 324 -5.46 -15.19 10.15
N ILE A 325 -5.21 -13.89 10.34
CA ILE A 325 -5.60 -12.87 9.36
C ILE A 325 -4.88 -13.09 8.04
N VAL A 326 -3.55 -13.16 8.07
CA VAL A 326 -2.74 -13.35 6.86
C VAL A 326 -3.02 -14.70 6.21
N GLY A 327 -3.02 -15.79 7.00
CA GLY A 327 -3.28 -17.14 6.51
C GLY A 327 -4.68 -17.33 5.93
N GLY A 328 -5.72 -16.81 6.62
CA GLY A 328 -7.09 -16.86 6.14
C GLY A 328 -7.29 -16.07 4.85
N ALA A 329 -6.70 -14.88 4.76
CA ALA A 329 -6.77 -14.05 3.57
C ALA A 329 -6.06 -14.69 2.37
N VAL A 330 -4.85 -15.24 2.55
CA VAL A 330 -4.12 -16.01 1.52
C VAL A 330 -4.91 -17.24 1.06
N MET A 331 -5.50 -17.99 2.00
CA MET A 331 -6.31 -19.17 1.68
C MET A 331 -7.51 -18.80 0.80
N GLY A 332 -8.21 -17.71 1.14
CA GLY A 332 -9.37 -17.21 0.37
C GLY A 332 -9.00 -16.79 -1.04
N GLU A 333 -7.83 -16.18 -1.22
CA GLU A 333 -7.36 -15.70 -2.51
C GLU A 333 -6.90 -16.86 -3.42
N ILE A 334 -6.09 -17.80 -2.92
CA ILE A 334 -5.53 -18.89 -3.73
C ILE A 334 -6.62 -19.85 -4.20
N ARG A 335 -7.47 -20.35 -3.30
CA ARG A 335 -8.49 -21.36 -3.63
C ARG A 335 -9.71 -20.79 -4.35
N SER A 336 -10.01 -19.51 -4.21
CA SER A 336 -11.11 -18.87 -4.94
C SER A 336 -10.96 -19.02 -6.47
N LYS A 337 -9.76 -19.13 -7.00
CA LYS A 337 -9.47 -19.19 -8.44
C LYS A 337 -9.44 -20.57 -9.04
N GLN A 338 -9.30 -21.61 -8.23
CA GLN A 338 -9.34 -23.01 -8.72
C GLN A 338 -10.74 -23.45 -9.20
N PHE A 339 -11.80 -22.71 -8.82
CA PHE A 339 -13.19 -23.00 -9.14
C PHE A 339 -13.80 -22.17 -10.28
N VAL A 340 -13.03 -21.34 -11.00
CA VAL A 340 -13.49 -20.71 -12.21
C VAL A 340 -13.34 -21.71 -13.37
N PRO A 341 -14.42 -22.26 -13.94
CA PRO A 341 -14.31 -23.17 -15.08
C PRO A 341 -13.64 -22.43 -16.23
N ASN A 342 -12.59 -23.02 -16.78
CA ASN A 342 -11.89 -22.51 -17.96
C ASN A 342 -12.90 -22.43 -19.12
N LYS A 343 -13.38 -21.25 -19.47
CA LYS A 343 -14.34 -20.99 -20.54
C LYS A 343 -13.82 -21.28 -21.96
N ASN A 344 -12.56 -21.77 -22.07
CA ASN A 344 -11.90 -21.96 -23.35
C ASN A 344 -11.97 -23.41 -23.92
N ASN A 345 -12.78 -24.32 -23.31
CA ASN A 345 -12.91 -25.68 -23.85
C ASN A 345 -14.26 -25.99 -24.50
N GLY A 346 -14.91 -25.01 -25.09
CA GLY A 346 -16.21 -25.21 -25.74
C GLY A 346 -16.29 -24.71 -27.18
N ASP A 347 -15.38 -25.07 -28.08
CA ASP A 347 -15.60 -24.99 -29.50
C ASP A 347 -14.56 -25.83 -30.29
N LYS A 348 -14.58 -27.14 -30.06
CA LYS A 348 -14.14 -28.10 -31.09
C LYS A 348 -15.36 -28.91 -31.48
N LYS A 349 -16.10 -28.43 -32.50
CA LYS A 349 -16.98 -29.29 -33.28
C LYS A 349 -16.12 -30.32 -34.02
N PRO A 350 -16.43 -31.60 -33.95
CA PRO A 350 -15.85 -32.56 -34.86
C PRO A 350 -16.43 -32.34 -36.29
N LEU A 351 -15.55 -32.45 -37.26
CA LEU A 351 -15.89 -32.57 -38.69
C LEU A 351 -16.68 -33.83 -38.96
#